data_c744d577aca82fd96820c40ab1c81d26
#
_entry.id   c744d577aca82fd96820c40ab1c81d26
#
_cell.length_a   1.000
_cell.length_b   1.000
_cell.length_c   1.000
_cell.angle_alpha   90.00
_cell.angle_beta   90.00
_cell.angle_gamma   90.00
#
_symmetry.space_group_name_H-M   'P 1'
#
loop_
_entity.id
_entity.type
_entity.pdbx_description
1 polymer ?
#
loop_
_entity_poly.entity_id
_entity_poly.type
_entity_poly.pdbx_seq_one_letter_code
_entity_poly.pdbx_strand_id
1 'polypeptide(L)'
;ASGAYLPLEEFFEKEGVKPEDAYAIVQKVDGKMYGIPGDLKSWFVLINKNYLDEAGLPVPELDWTWADYRDYANKMTQGEGASKRYGSYFHSWDHYNYMGMWSNYPDNPMFNADMTAVNFDHPMFKEWLQFRYDMENEDKGQVPYADVKSMNMNYRDKFFNGQIAMLPIGSFMIPELDDQDKYPHEFVTTFAPIPAWEDAEPGTTYTESHFYSISKTSKHPQEAYDYIRFYTTEGMRI
;
A
#
# COMPACT_ATOMS: atom_id res chain seq x y z
N ALA A 1 20.02 8.78 9.37
CA ALA A 1 20.30 7.37 9.68
C ALA A 1 20.82 7.26 11.10
N SER A 2 20.35 6.27 11.87
CA SER A 2 20.70 6.05 13.29
C SER A 2 22.16 5.60 13.50
N GLY A 3 22.95 5.41 12.42
CA GLY A 3 24.28 4.81 12.47
C GLY A 3 24.32 3.33 12.83
N ALA A 4 23.16 2.64 12.73
CA ALA A 4 23.02 1.23 13.06
C ALA A 4 23.49 0.26 11.95
N TYR A 5 23.60 0.75 10.71
CA TYR A 5 23.88 -0.07 9.54
C TYR A 5 25.24 0.29 8.90
N LEU A 6 25.81 -0.69 8.22
CA LEU A 6 27.02 -0.49 7.41
C LEU A 6 26.67 0.12 6.06
N PRO A 7 27.48 1.06 5.53
CA PRO A 7 27.40 1.47 4.13
C PRO A 7 27.83 0.30 3.23
N LEU A 8 27.18 0.16 2.08
CA LEU A 8 27.33 -1.01 1.23
C LEU A 8 28.25 -0.81 0.01
N GLU A 9 28.74 0.39 -0.23
CA GLU A 9 29.56 0.75 -1.40
C GLU A 9 30.76 -0.17 -1.58
N GLU A 10 31.53 -0.42 -0.51
CA GLU A 10 32.73 -1.26 -0.58
C GLU A 10 32.43 -2.72 -0.97
N PHE A 11 31.26 -3.22 -0.61
CA PHE A 11 30.84 -4.58 -0.99
C PHE A 11 30.50 -4.65 -2.48
N PHE A 12 29.77 -3.66 -3.00
CA PHE A 12 29.44 -3.56 -4.42
C PHE A 12 30.70 -3.33 -5.28
N GLU A 13 31.65 -2.50 -4.81
CA GLU A 13 32.93 -2.29 -5.48
C GLU A 13 33.75 -3.58 -5.57
N LYS A 14 33.80 -4.38 -4.50
CA LYS A 14 34.51 -5.69 -4.50
C LYS A 14 33.85 -6.69 -5.46
N GLU A 15 32.52 -6.66 -5.58
CA GLU A 15 31.79 -7.50 -6.52
C GLU A 15 31.92 -7.01 -7.97
N GLY A 16 32.30 -5.74 -8.18
CA GLY A 16 32.38 -5.09 -9.50
C GLY A 16 31.02 -4.75 -10.10
N VAL A 17 30.00 -4.60 -9.26
CA VAL A 17 28.62 -4.29 -9.66
C VAL A 17 28.26 -2.88 -9.21
N LYS A 18 27.55 -2.13 -10.06
CA LYS A 18 26.93 -0.87 -9.66
C LYS A 18 25.53 -1.14 -9.14
N PRO A 19 25.15 -0.59 -7.99
CA PRO A 19 23.79 -0.79 -7.46
C PRO A 19 22.69 -0.41 -8.46
N GLU A 20 22.88 0.65 -9.21
CA GLU A 20 21.93 1.18 -10.19
C GLU A 20 21.74 0.25 -11.41
N ASP A 21 22.71 -0.61 -11.71
CA ASP A 21 22.61 -1.62 -12.76
C ASP A 21 21.90 -2.89 -12.27
N ALA A 22 21.91 -3.12 -10.96
CA ALA A 22 21.34 -4.33 -10.33
C ALA A 22 19.91 -4.15 -9.80
N TYR A 23 19.55 -2.93 -9.42
CA TYR A 23 18.27 -2.66 -8.74
C TYR A 23 17.57 -1.43 -9.32
N ALA A 24 16.25 -1.56 -9.51
CA ALA A 24 15.40 -0.46 -9.96
C ALA A 24 15.27 0.66 -8.91
N ILE A 25 15.46 0.34 -7.64
CA ILE A 25 15.38 1.29 -6.53
C ILE A 25 16.72 1.33 -5.80
N VAL A 26 17.37 2.48 -5.81
CA VAL A 26 18.59 2.73 -5.04
C VAL A 26 18.38 3.95 -4.17
N GLN A 27 18.29 3.74 -2.85
CA GLN A 27 18.16 4.83 -1.89
C GLN A 27 19.49 5.12 -1.21
N LYS A 28 19.88 6.39 -1.21
CA LYS A 28 21.09 6.88 -0.55
C LYS A 28 20.75 7.91 0.53
N VAL A 29 21.40 7.79 1.66
CA VAL A 29 21.37 8.77 2.75
C VAL A 29 22.79 9.34 2.88
N ASP A 30 22.91 10.66 2.77
CA ASP A 30 24.22 11.34 2.75
C ASP A 30 25.18 10.74 1.70
N GLY A 31 24.65 10.38 0.52
CA GLY A 31 25.40 9.79 -0.59
C GLY A 31 25.77 8.32 -0.42
N LYS A 32 25.36 7.65 0.66
CA LYS A 32 25.66 6.25 0.96
C LYS A 32 24.43 5.37 0.94
N MET A 33 24.58 4.15 0.43
CA MET A 33 23.57 3.11 0.41
C MET A 33 23.70 2.24 1.67
N TYR A 34 22.63 2.11 2.44
CA TYR A 34 22.59 1.34 3.69
C TYR A 34 21.67 0.11 3.62
N GLY A 35 21.07 -0.13 2.48
CA GLY A 35 20.18 -1.28 2.31
C GLY A 35 19.97 -1.63 0.85
N ILE A 36 19.76 -2.91 0.59
CA ILE A 36 19.44 -3.49 -0.71
C ILE A 36 17.93 -3.71 -0.75
N PRO A 37 17.21 -3.25 -1.79
CA PRO A 37 15.77 -3.47 -1.91
C PRO A 37 15.47 -4.96 -2.05
N GLY A 38 14.55 -5.46 -1.26
CA GLY A 38 14.18 -6.88 -1.23
C GLY A 38 12.85 -7.19 -1.88
N ASP A 39 12.02 -6.20 -2.08
CA ASP A 39 10.72 -6.34 -2.74
C ASP A 39 10.27 -5.01 -3.35
N LEU A 40 9.22 -5.08 -4.14
CA LEU A 40 8.48 -3.92 -4.60
C LEU A 40 6.99 -4.22 -4.42
N LYS A 41 6.35 -3.47 -3.54
CA LYS A 41 4.91 -3.58 -3.28
C LYS A 41 4.20 -2.41 -3.92
N SER A 42 3.28 -2.71 -4.82
CA SER A 42 2.40 -1.72 -5.42
C SER A 42 1.03 -1.78 -4.77
N TRP A 43 0.35 -0.65 -4.68
CA TRP A 43 -0.98 -0.54 -4.08
C TRP A 43 -2.05 -0.51 -5.16
N PHE A 44 -3.19 -1.13 -4.85
CA PHE A 44 -4.37 -1.22 -5.71
C PHE A 44 -5.61 -1.36 -4.82
N VAL A 45 -6.78 -1.37 -5.43
CA VAL A 45 -8.03 -1.69 -4.74
C VAL A 45 -8.39 -3.14 -5.04
N LEU A 46 -8.42 -3.97 -4.01
CA LEU A 46 -8.94 -5.33 -4.07
C LEU A 46 -10.46 -5.28 -3.93
N ILE A 47 -11.20 -5.96 -4.81
CA ILE A 47 -12.66 -5.86 -4.87
C ILE A 47 -13.27 -7.26 -4.88
N ASN A 48 -14.29 -7.47 -4.07
CA ASN A 48 -15.18 -8.63 -4.15
C ASN A 48 -16.07 -8.47 -5.38
N LYS A 49 -15.78 -9.24 -6.45
CA LYS A 49 -16.48 -9.12 -7.73
C LYS A 49 -17.96 -9.51 -7.63
N ASN A 50 -18.30 -10.44 -6.76
CA ASN A 50 -19.70 -10.82 -6.56
C ASN A 50 -20.55 -9.63 -6.08
N TYR A 51 -19.97 -8.72 -5.30
CA TYR A 51 -20.66 -7.52 -4.83
C TYR A 51 -20.75 -6.43 -5.90
N LEU A 52 -19.76 -6.35 -6.80
CA LEU A 52 -19.89 -5.52 -8.01
C LEU A 52 -21.06 -5.99 -8.87
N ASP A 53 -21.11 -7.31 -9.15
CA ASP A 53 -22.14 -7.90 -9.99
C ASP A 53 -23.54 -7.73 -9.36
N GLU A 54 -23.66 -7.93 -8.04
CA GLU A 54 -24.89 -7.69 -7.28
C GLU A 54 -25.37 -6.24 -7.36
N ALA A 55 -24.44 -5.29 -7.32
CA ALA A 55 -24.73 -3.86 -7.43
C ALA A 55 -24.93 -3.39 -8.89
N GLY A 56 -24.72 -4.26 -9.88
CA GLY A 56 -24.79 -3.91 -11.30
C GLY A 56 -23.66 -2.98 -11.76
N LEU A 57 -22.51 -3.03 -11.09
CA LEU A 57 -21.36 -2.16 -11.36
C LEU A 57 -20.33 -2.87 -12.23
N PRO A 58 -19.73 -2.19 -13.22
CA PRO A 58 -18.59 -2.74 -13.95
C PRO A 58 -17.34 -2.75 -13.08
N VAL A 59 -16.33 -3.54 -13.48
CA VAL A 59 -14.99 -3.40 -12.89
C VAL A 59 -14.45 -2.01 -13.25
N PRO A 60 -13.92 -1.25 -12.27
CA PRO A 60 -13.42 0.09 -12.54
C PRO A 60 -12.30 0.11 -13.58
N GLU A 61 -12.33 1.08 -14.47
CA GLU A 61 -11.31 1.34 -15.47
C GLU A 61 -10.12 2.11 -14.86
N LEU A 62 -9.07 2.33 -15.67
CA LEU A 62 -7.84 2.97 -15.21
C LEU A 62 -8.06 4.41 -14.70
N ASP A 63 -9.02 5.10 -15.26
CA ASP A 63 -9.32 6.51 -15.04
C ASP A 63 -10.40 6.79 -13.97
N TRP A 64 -10.82 5.75 -13.22
CA TRP A 64 -11.80 5.98 -12.14
C TRP A 64 -11.25 6.90 -11.06
N THR A 65 -12.16 7.63 -10.42
CA THR A 65 -11.86 8.69 -9.47
C THR A 65 -12.19 8.30 -8.03
N TRP A 66 -11.74 9.10 -7.05
CA TRP A 66 -12.17 8.95 -5.66
C TRP A 66 -13.68 9.21 -5.49
N ALA A 67 -14.30 10.02 -6.37
CA ALA A 67 -15.76 10.17 -6.41
C ALA A 67 -16.44 8.86 -6.84
N ASP A 68 -15.92 8.19 -7.88
CA ASP A 68 -16.41 6.87 -8.30
C ASP A 68 -16.23 5.83 -7.20
N TYR A 69 -15.07 5.82 -6.53
CA TYR A 69 -14.82 4.92 -5.40
C TYR A 69 -15.87 5.09 -4.29
N ARG A 70 -16.23 6.33 -3.95
CA ARG A 70 -17.26 6.66 -2.97
C ARG A 70 -18.64 6.18 -3.41
N ASP A 71 -18.99 6.39 -4.67
CA ASP A 71 -20.27 5.93 -5.24
C ASP A 71 -20.35 4.41 -5.23
N TYR A 72 -19.30 3.70 -5.63
CA TYR A 72 -19.19 2.25 -5.56
C TYR A 72 -19.33 1.73 -4.12
N ALA A 73 -18.61 2.35 -3.19
CA ALA A 73 -18.70 1.99 -1.77
C ALA A 73 -20.15 2.10 -1.26
N ASN A 74 -20.84 3.18 -1.61
CA ASN A 74 -22.21 3.39 -1.20
C ASN A 74 -23.18 2.34 -1.80
N LYS A 75 -23.03 2.06 -3.08
CA LYS A 75 -23.87 1.08 -3.79
C LYS A 75 -23.66 -0.37 -3.31
N MET A 76 -22.44 -0.70 -2.89
CA MET A 76 -22.10 -2.02 -2.38
C MET A 76 -22.31 -2.19 -0.87
N THR A 77 -22.62 -1.11 -0.14
CA THR A 77 -22.94 -1.17 1.28
C THR A 77 -24.35 -1.72 1.49
N GLN A 78 -24.48 -2.76 2.33
CA GLN A 78 -25.77 -3.39 2.62
C GLN A 78 -25.90 -3.82 4.07
N GLY A 79 -27.15 -3.96 4.53
CA GLY A 79 -27.48 -4.44 5.86
C GLY A 79 -27.24 -3.43 6.97
N GLU A 80 -27.47 -3.85 8.20
CA GLU A 80 -27.35 -3.04 9.39
C GLU A 80 -26.78 -3.86 10.57
N GLY A 81 -26.27 -3.15 11.58
CA GLY A 81 -25.75 -3.77 12.80
C GLY A 81 -24.62 -4.76 12.54
N ALA A 82 -24.70 -5.94 13.16
CA ALA A 82 -23.65 -6.96 13.05
C ALA A 82 -23.59 -7.65 11.67
N SER A 83 -24.66 -7.58 10.88
CA SER A 83 -24.72 -8.13 9.52
C SER A 83 -24.35 -7.11 8.44
N LYS A 84 -23.95 -5.90 8.83
CA LYS A 84 -23.60 -4.86 7.88
C LYS A 84 -22.37 -5.23 7.08
N ARG A 85 -22.52 -5.20 5.75
CA ARG A 85 -21.43 -5.21 4.77
C ARG A 85 -21.10 -3.77 4.41
N TYR A 86 -19.85 -3.38 4.59
CA TYR A 86 -19.39 -2.06 4.19
C TYR A 86 -18.84 -2.10 2.76
N GLY A 87 -19.05 -1.04 2.00
CA GLY A 87 -18.48 -0.91 0.66
C GLY A 87 -16.97 -0.69 0.67
N SER A 88 -16.45 -0.08 1.74
CA SER A 88 -15.04 0.31 1.84
C SER A 88 -14.44 0.02 3.22
N TYR A 89 -13.11 -0.18 3.23
CA TYR A 89 -12.31 -0.31 4.43
C TYR A 89 -10.96 0.37 4.27
N PHE A 90 -10.68 1.38 5.06
CA PHE A 90 -9.36 1.95 5.20
C PHE A 90 -8.73 1.47 6.51
N HIS A 91 -7.57 0.83 6.40
CA HIS A 91 -6.91 0.30 7.59
C HIS A 91 -6.29 1.42 8.44
N SER A 92 -5.88 1.09 9.67
CA SER A 92 -5.36 2.06 10.63
C SER A 92 -3.87 2.38 10.48
N TRP A 93 -3.21 1.92 9.42
CA TRP A 93 -1.81 2.30 9.13
C TRP A 93 -1.70 3.77 8.71
N ASP A 94 -0.59 4.39 9.06
CA ASP A 94 -0.41 5.83 8.87
C ASP A 94 -0.55 6.28 7.41
N HIS A 95 -0.11 5.47 6.45
CA HIS A 95 -0.17 5.83 5.03
C HIS A 95 -1.60 5.99 4.49
N TYR A 96 -2.62 5.35 5.10
CA TYR A 96 -4.01 5.63 4.72
C TYR A 96 -4.44 7.07 5.02
N ASN A 97 -3.73 7.76 5.91
CA ASN A 97 -3.99 9.18 6.17
C ASN A 97 -3.53 10.09 5.02
N TYR A 98 -2.75 9.55 4.09
CA TYR A 98 -2.14 10.28 2.99
C TYR A 98 -2.47 9.68 1.61
N MET A 99 -3.21 8.58 1.56
CA MET A 99 -3.41 7.79 0.34
C MET A 99 -3.95 8.61 -0.83
N GLY A 100 -4.95 9.48 -0.59
CA GLY A 100 -5.48 10.36 -1.62
C GLY A 100 -4.50 11.43 -2.10
N MET A 101 -3.44 11.70 -1.34
CA MET A 101 -2.39 12.61 -1.78
C MET A 101 -1.36 11.91 -2.65
N TRP A 102 -1.02 10.67 -2.34
CA TRP A 102 0.01 9.93 -3.08
C TRP A 102 -0.39 9.58 -4.49
N SER A 103 -1.66 9.25 -4.71
CA SER A 103 -2.18 8.92 -6.03
C SER A 103 -2.14 10.08 -7.02
N ASN A 104 -1.87 11.32 -6.55
CA ASN A 104 -1.97 12.52 -7.36
C ASN A 104 -0.69 13.34 -7.46
N TYR A 105 0.28 13.09 -6.60
CA TYR A 105 1.48 13.89 -6.50
C TYR A 105 2.73 12.99 -6.48
N PRO A 106 3.38 12.77 -7.64
CA PRO A 106 4.59 11.96 -7.71
C PRO A 106 5.76 12.55 -6.89
N ASP A 107 5.71 13.85 -6.58
CA ASP A 107 6.79 14.59 -5.92
C ASP A 107 6.69 14.63 -4.38
N ASN A 108 6.08 13.62 -3.75
CA ASN A 108 5.96 13.51 -2.29
C ASN A 108 5.37 14.75 -1.60
N PRO A 109 4.05 14.93 -1.62
CA PRO A 109 3.39 16.12 -1.06
C PRO A 109 3.41 16.17 0.47
N MET A 110 3.87 15.12 1.15
CA MET A 110 3.90 15.06 2.62
C MET A 110 5.00 15.92 3.23
N PHE A 111 6.06 16.17 2.47
CA PHE A 111 7.20 16.97 2.91
C PHE A 111 7.49 18.09 1.91
N ASN A 112 8.16 19.13 2.38
CA ASN A 112 8.74 20.13 1.50
C ASN A 112 9.87 19.52 0.64
N ALA A 113 10.29 20.23 -0.40
CA ALA A 113 11.25 19.72 -1.38
C ALA A 113 12.61 19.28 -0.79
N ASP A 114 13.03 19.88 0.33
CA ASP A 114 14.27 19.55 1.02
C ASP A 114 14.09 18.53 2.17
N MET A 115 12.87 18.00 2.35
CA MET A 115 12.52 17.00 3.36
C MET A 115 12.76 17.44 4.82
N THR A 116 12.77 18.73 5.08
CA THR A 116 13.04 19.30 6.42
C THR A 116 11.78 19.60 7.22
N ALA A 117 10.63 19.71 6.57
CA ALA A 117 9.36 20.00 7.20
C ALA A 117 8.21 19.22 6.56
N VAL A 118 7.17 18.93 7.35
CA VAL A 118 5.92 18.34 6.86
C VAL A 118 5.08 19.41 6.16
N ASN A 119 4.36 18.99 5.12
CA ASN A 119 3.52 19.86 4.29
C ASN A 119 2.03 19.68 4.62
N PHE A 120 1.67 19.72 5.90
CA PHE A 120 0.27 19.55 6.34
C PHE A 120 -0.66 20.71 5.95
N ASP A 121 -0.09 21.83 5.54
CA ASP A 121 -0.87 22.97 5.02
C ASP A 121 -1.34 22.75 3.57
N HIS A 122 -0.91 21.68 2.91
CA HIS A 122 -1.34 21.36 1.55
C HIS A 122 -2.87 21.12 1.53
N PRO A 123 -3.65 21.80 0.66
CA PRO A 123 -5.12 21.70 0.63
C PRO A 123 -5.63 20.25 0.52
N MET A 124 -4.97 19.42 -0.29
CA MET A 124 -5.32 18.03 -0.51
C MET A 124 -5.29 17.17 0.77
N PHE A 125 -4.46 17.54 1.75
CA PHE A 125 -4.46 16.83 3.03
C PHE A 125 -5.81 16.98 3.74
N LYS A 126 -6.34 18.20 3.77
CA LYS A 126 -7.66 18.49 4.33
C LYS A 126 -8.78 17.84 3.51
N GLU A 127 -8.68 17.90 2.17
CA GLU A 127 -9.68 17.30 1.28
C GLU A 127 -9.74 15.77 1.45
N TRP A 128 -8.59 15.12 1.55
CA TRP A 128 -8.55 13.69 1.81
C TRP A 128 -9.15 13.30 3.16
N LEU A 129 -8.84 14.05 4.22
CA LEU A 129 -9.43 13.80 5.53
C LEU A 129 -10.94 14.05 5.54
N GLN A 130 -11.42 15.10 4.82
CA GLN A 130 -12.84 15.37 4.67
C GLN A 130 -13.53 14.25 3.89
N PHE A 131 -12.95 13.80 2.79
CA PHE A 131 -13.45 12.67 2.00
C PHE A 131 -13.65 11.42 2.87
N ARG A 132 -12.65 11.05 3.68
CA ARG A 132 -12.76 9.92 4.60
C ARG A 132 -13.82 10.12 5.66
N TYR A 133 -13.89 11.33 6.21
CA TYR A 133 -14.92 11.68 7.20
C TYR A 133 -16.32 11.51 6.62
N ASP A 134 -16.54 12.00 5.40
CA ASP A 134 -17.85 11.91 4.75
C ASP A 134 -18.24 10.45 4.46
N MET A 135 -17.34 9.64 3.92
CA MET A 135 -17.58 8.23 3.68
C MET A 135 -17.94 7.46 4.97
N GLU A 136 -17.36 7.84 6.09
CA GLU A 136 -17.57 7.19 7.39
C GLU A 136 -18.84 7.68 8.08
N ASN A 137 -19.08 8.99 8.11
CA ASN A 137 -20.09 9.62 8.97
C ASN A 137 -21.36 10.01 8.21
N GLU A 138 -21.24 10.49 6.98
CA GLU A 138 -22.40 10.90 6.18
C GLU A 138 -22.95 9.71 5.38
N ASP A 139 -22.10 9.06 4.59
CA ASP A 139 -22.48 7.95 3.72
C ASP A 139 -22.63 6.64 4.50
N LYS A 140 -21.83 6.46 5.53
CA LYS A 140 -21.75 5.21 6.31
C LYS A 140 -21.37 3.99 5.48
N GLY A 141 -20.71 4.21 4.35
CA GLY A 141 -20.20 3.18 3.43
C GLY A 141 -18.82 2.65 3.79
N GLN A 142 -18.13 3.35 4.69
CA GLN A 142 -16.79 3.02 5.19
C GLN A 142 -16.85 2.48 6.62
N VAL A 143 -16.04 1.47 6.94
CA VAL A 143 -15.87 1.00 8.32
C VAL A 143 -15.32 2.13 9.19
N PRO A 144 -15.96 2.46 10.34
CA PRO A 144 -15.51 3.56 11.19
C PRO A 144 -14.07 3.37 11.67
N TYR A 145 -13.25 4.41 11.54
CA TYR A 145 -11.85 4.37 11.99
C TYR A 145 -11.70 4.06 13.48
N ALA A 146 -12.62 4.58 14.29
CA ALA A 146 -12.65 4.30 15.72
C ALA A 146 -12.83 2.80 16.02
N ASP A 147 -13.65 2.11 15.23
CA ASP A 147 -13.88 0.66 15.36
C ASP A 147 -12.64 -0.12 14.90
N VAL A 148 -12.03 0.29 13.77
CA VAL A 148 -10.79 -0.33 13.27
C VAL A 148 -9.70 -0.30 14.34
N LYS A 149 -9.54 0.83 15.03
CA LYS A 149 -8.52 1.01 16.09
C LYS A 149 -8.88 0.29 17.39
N SER A 150 -10.09 0.50 17.91
CA SER A 150 -10.50 -0.02 19.22
C SER A 150 -10.64 -1.54 19.25
N MET A 151 -11.11 -2.13 18.16
CA MET A 151 -11.28 -3.58 18.02
C MET A 151 -10.05 -4.26 17.44
N ASN A 152 -8.99 -3.52 17.09
CA ASN A 152 -7.80 -4.04 16.42
C ASN A 152 -8.18 -4.91 15.19
N MET A 153 -9.08 -4.39 14.34
CA MET A 153 -9.64 -5.14 13.24
C MET A 153 -8.56 -5.60 12.26
N ASN A 154 -8.65 -6.87 11.88
CA ASN A 154 -7.82 -7.44 10.84
C ASN A 154 -8.50 -7.25 9.47
N TYR A 155 -7.85 -6.58 8.53
CA TYR A 155 -8.37 -6.33 7.19
C TYR A 155 -8.58 -7.63 6.38
N ARG A 156 -7.75 -8.66 6.61
CA ARG A 156 -7.89 -9.99 5.99
C ARG A 156 -9.21 -10.62 6.39
N ASP A 157 -9.46 -10.70 7.70
CA ASP A 157 -10.69 -11.29 8.22
C ASP A 157 -11.91 -10.55 7.68
N LYS A 158 -11.85 -9.21 7.59
CA LYS A 158 -12.94 -8.41 7.07
C LYS A 158 -13.22 -8.68 5.59
N PHE A 159 -12.15 -8.81 4.79
CA PHE A 159 -12.28 -9.06 3.35
C PHE A 159 -12.71 -10.51 3.07
N PHE A 160 -11.98 -11.48 3.60
CA PHE A 160 -12.25 -12.89 3.31
C PHE A 160 -13.57 -13.41 3.89
N ASN A 161 -14.05 -12.81 4.98
CA ASN A 161 -15.41 -13.09 5.51
C ASN A 161 -16.53 -12.29 4.79
N GLY A 162 -16.22 -11.56 3.72
CA GLY A 162 -17.22 -10.83 2.94
C GLY A 162 -17.84 -9.62 3.66
N GLN A 163 -17.23 -9.12 4.73
CA GLN A 163 -17.75 -8.00 5.51
C GLN A 163 -17.43 -6.63 4.88
N ILE A 164 -16.55 -6.59 3.91
CA ILE A 164 -16.21 -5.41 3.11
C ILE A 164 -16.17 -5.76 1.63
N ALA A 165 -16.55 -4.80 0.78
CA ALA A 165 -16.56 -5.00 -0.67
C ALA A 165 -15.24 -4.58 -1.33
N MET A 166 -14.67 -3.45 -0.91
CA MET A 166 -13.44 -2.90 -1.45
C MET A 166 -12.39 -2.68 -0.35
N LEU A 167 -11.16 -3.03 -0.68
CA LEU A 167 -10.00 -2.90 0.20
C LEU A 167 -8.83 -2.31 -0.58
N PRO A 168 -8.52 -1.02 -0.46
CA PRO A 168 -7.23 -0.50 -0.90
C PRO A 168 -6.11 -1.16 -0.12
N ILE A 169 -5.20 -1.86 -0.81
CA ILE A 169 -4.19 -2.70 -0.15
C ILE A 169 -2.96 -2.91 -1.06
N GLY A 170 -1.87 -3.34 -0.50
CA GLY A 170 -0.65 -3.66 -1.24
C GLY A 170 -0.65 -5.05 -1.86
N SER A 171 0.19 -5.24 -2.87
CA SER A 171 0.34 -6.48 -3.65
C SER A 171 0.74 -7.71 -2.80
N PHE A 172 1.14 -7.52 -1.56
CA PHE A 172 1.39 -8.61 -0.61
C PHE A 172 0.13 -9.44 -0.27
N MET A 173 -1.07 -8.93 -0.60
CA MET A 173 -2.32 -9.70 -0.47
C MET A 173 -2.53 -10.73 -1.58
N ILE A 174 -1.83 -10.61 -2.72
CA ILE A 174 -2.07 -11.50 -3.88
C ILE A 174 -1.85 -12.97 -3.54
N PRO A 175 -0.75 -13.38 -2.88
CA PRO A 175 -0.58 -14.79 -2.51
C PRO A 175 -1.64 -15.33 -1.54
N GLU A 176 -2.26 -14.45 -0.77
CA GLU A 176 -3.28 -14.82 0.21
C GLU A 176 -4.63 -15.15 -0.44
N LEU A 177 -4.89 -14.69 -1.67
CA LEU A 177 -6.10 -15.00 -2.42
C LEU A 177 -6.16 -16.47 -2.86
N ASP A 178 -5.00 -17.09 -3.05
CA ASP A 178 -4.91 -18.50 -3.44
C ASP A 178 -4.81 -19.43 -2.23
N ASP A 179 -4.54 -18.91 -1.04
CA ASP A 179 -4.39 -19.69 0.20
C ASP A 179 -5.76 -20.00 0.83
N GLN A 180 -6.51 -20.91 0.18
CA GLN A 180 -7.83 -21.32 0.63
C GLN A 180 -7.83 -22.11 1.96
N ASP A 181 -6.69 -22.66 2.35
CA ASP A 181 -6.56 -23.34 3.64
C ASP A 181 -6.57 -22.34 4.80
N LYS A 182 -5.93 -21.19 4.59
CA LYS A 182 -5.81 -20.15 5.61
C LYS A 182 -6.93 -19.11 5.53
N TYR A 183 -7.34 -18.78 4.30
CA TYR A 183 -8.35 -17.75 4.02
C TYR A 183 -9.47 -18.31 3.12
N PRO A 184 -10.28 -19.26 3.63
CA PRO A 184 -11.35 -19.87 2.84
C PRO A 184 -12.39 -18.83 2.43
N HIS A 185 -12.70 -18.76 1.14
CA HIS A 185 -13.73 -17.89 0.58
C HIS A 185 -14.22 -18.43 -0.76
N GLU A 186 -15.48 -18.14 -1.11
CA GLU A 186 -16.11 -18.63 -2.35
C GLU A 186 -16.30 -17.53 -3.41
N PHE A 187 -16.06 -16.27 -3.05
CA PHE A 187 -16.27 -15.17 -3.98
C PHE A 187 -15.09 -14.98 -4.92
N VAL A 188 -15.37 -14.44 -6.09
CA VAL A 188 -14.34 -14.05 -7.06
C VAL A 188 -13.78 -12.67 -6.69
N THR A 189 -12.48 -12.51 -6.79
CA THR A 189 -11.78 -11.24 -6.56
C THR A 189 -11.39 -10.59 -7.87
N THR A 190 -11.48 -9.28 -7.93
CA THR A 190 -10.93 -8.46 -9.03
C THR A 190 -10.15 -7.29 -8.46
N PHE A 191 -9.45 -6.56 -9.34
CA PHE A 191 -8.58 -5.45 -8.98
C PHE A 191 -8.96 -4.19 -9.74
N ALA A 192 -8.73 -3.05 -9.11
CA ALA A 192 -8.74 -1.75 -9.76
C ALA A 192 -7.49 -0.96 -9.34
N PRO A 193 -7.00 -0.01 -10.13
CA PRO A 193 -5.95 0.89 -9.71
C PRO A 193 -6.39 1.69 -8.49
N ILE A 194 -5.46 2.31 -7.77
CA ILE A 194 -5.82 3.33 -6.78
C ILE A 194 -6.51 4.49 -7.51
N PRO A 195 -7.68 4.96 -7.03
CA PRO A 195 -8.40 6.05 -7.69
C PRO A 195 -7.58 7.33 -7.75
N ALA A 196 -7.78 8.11 -8.79
CA ALA A 196 -7.21 9.45 -8.91
C ALA A 196 -8.25 10.52 -8.52
N TRP A 197 -7.78 11.74 -8.19
CA TRP A 197 -8.66 12.91 -8.20
C TRP A 197 -8.88 13.35 -9.65
N GLU A 198 -9.95 14.11 -9.91
CA GLU A 198 -10.35 14.53 -11.26
C GLU A 198 -9.23 15.27 -12.02
N ASP A 199 -8.37 16.01 -11.30
CA ASP A 199 -7.27 16.80 -11.88
C ASP A 199 -5.94 16.04 -11.95
N ALA A 200 -5.91 14.77 -11.56
CA ALA A 200 -4.68 13.99 -11.48
C ALA A 200 -4.54 13.01 -12.64
N GLU A 201 -3.30 12.60 -12.92
CA GLU A 201 -3.00 11.58 -13.92
C GLU A 201 -3.43 10.21 -13.39
N PRO A 202 -4.35 9.51 -14.08
CA PRO A 202 -4.83 8.21 -13.65
C PRO A 202 -3.75 7.13 -13.76
N GLY A 203 -3.92 6.04 -12.98
CA GLY A 203 -3.01 4.90 -13.00
C GLY A 203 -1.72 5.08 -12.21
N THR A 204 -1.55 6.21 -11.54
CA THR A 204 -0.46 6.42 -10.58
C THR A 204 -0.76 5.68 -9.28
N THR A 205 0.21 4.97 -8.74
CA THR A 205 0.05 4.27 -7.46
C THR A 205 1.26 4.45 -6.56
N TYR A 206 1.01 4.28 -5.27
CA TYR A 206 2.05 4.21 -4.27
C TYR A 206 2.78 2.88 -4.36
N THR A 207 4.09 2.94 -4.25
CA THR A 207 4.96 1.76 -4.13
C THR A 207 5.87 1.90 -2.92
N GLU A 208 6.13 0.78 -2.28
CA GLU A 208 7.08 0.68 -1.17
C GLU A 208 8.03 -0.49 -1.37
N SER A 209 9.21 -0.40 -0.80
CA SER A 209 10.18 -1.48 -0.77
C SER A 209 10.72 -1.65 0.63
N HIS A 210 10.87 -2.90 1.06
CA HIS A 210 11.66 -3.23 2.23
C HIS A 210 13.12 -3.35 1.86
N PHE A 211 14.00 -2.88 2.73
CA PHE A 211 15.43 -2.91 2.52
C PHE A 211 16.10 -3.86 3.50
N TYR A 212 16.95 -4.73 2.98
CA TYR A 212 17.84 -5.54 3.78
C TYR A 212 19.12 -4.80 4.05
N SER A 213 19.49 -4.70 5.31
CA SER A 213 20.65 -3.93 5.77
C SER A 213 21.57 -4.79 6.61
N ILE A 214 22.86 -4.47 6.63
CA ILE A 214 23.86 -5.15 7.44
C ILE A 214 24.07 -4.35 8.71
N SER A 215 23.89 -4.99 9.87
CA SER A 215 24.17 -4.33 11.15
C SER A 215 25.64 -3.94 11.25
N LYS A 216 25.89 -2.74 11.74
CA LYS A 216 27.26 -2.25 12.00
C LYS A 216 28.02 -3.13 13.01
N THR A 217 27.32 -3.86 13.86
CA THR A 217 27.90 -4.76 14.85
C THR A 217 28.02 -6.20 14.38
N SER A 218 27.67 -6.48 13.11
CA SER A 218 27.83 -7.81 12.52
C SER A 218 29.30 -8.21 12.55
N LYS A 219 29.56 -9.45 12.92
CA LYS A 219 30.90 -10.08 12.85
C LYS A 219 31.12 -10.82 11.53
N HIS A 220 30.09 -10.90 10.70
CA HIS A 220 30.07 -11.61 9.41
C HIS A 220 29.47 -10.70 8.33
N PRO A 221 30.03 -9.48 8.10
CA PRO A 221 29.39 -8.53 7.19
C PRO A 221 29.47 -8.96 5.71
N GLN A 222 30.53 -9.67 5.29
CA GLN A 222 30.65 -10.17 3.92
C GLN A 222 29.64 -11.29 3.66
N GLU A 223 29.53 -12.25 4.55
CA GLU A 223 28.56 -13.34 4.42
C GLU A 223 27.10 -12.82 4.46
N ALA A 224 26.85 -11.79 5.25
CA ALA A 224 25.55 -11.14 5.26
C ALA A 224 25.25 -10.44 3.92
N TYR A 225 26.26 -9.78 3.33
CA TYR A 225 26.13 -9.16 2.00
C TYR A 225 25.87 -10.23 0.93
N ASP A 226 26.65 -11.31 0.91
CA ASP A 226 26.52 -12.38 -0.06
C ASP A 226 25.14 -13.04 0.01
N TYR A 227 24.63 -13.27 1.24
CA TYR A 227 23.28 -13.78 1.44
C TYR A 227 22.20 -12.81 0.93
N ILE A 228 22.28 -11.53 1.26
CA ILE A 228 21.31 -10.53 0.80
C ILE A 228 21.33 -10.44 -0.73
N ARG A 229 22.52 -10.43 -1.33
CA ARG A 229 22.68 -10.41 -2.80
C ARG A 229 22.03 -11.63 -3.45
N PHE A 230 22.34 -12.81 -2.96
CA PHE A 230 21.69 -14.06 -3.43
C PHE A 230 20.17 -13.96 -3.29
N TYR A 231 19.68 -13.61 -2.11
CA TYR A 231 18.25 -13.56 -1.83
C TYR A 231 17.51 -12.56 -2.74
N THR A 232 18.10 -11.37 -2.97
CA THR A 232 17.46 -10.30 -3.75
C THR A 232 17.65 -10.42 -5.27
N THR A 233 18.39 -11.41 -5.74
CA THR A 233 18.62 -11.67 -7.17
C THR A 233 18.15 -13.06 -7.58
N GLU A 234 18.90 -14.09 -7.21
CA GLU A 234 18.62 -15.48 -7.61
C GLU A 234 17.55 -16.14 -6.75
N GLY A 235 17.61 -15.93 -5.43
CA GLY A 235 16.70 -16.55 -4.47
C GLY A 235 15.23 -16.14 -4.63
N MET A 236 14.96 -14.98 -5.20
CA MET A 236 13.58 -14.53 -5.51
C MET A 236 13.02 -15.13 -6.81
N ARG A 237 13.80 -15.92 -7.55
CA ARG A 237 13.38 -16.57 -8.79
C ARG A 237 13.01 -18.05 -8.59
N ILE A 238 13.19 -18.56 -7.39
CA ILE A 238 12.86 -19.92 -6.99
C ILE A 238 11.46 -19.92 -6.38
#